data_21b775fee1fdd8f9001dc60ddf68be53
#
_entry.id   21b775fee1fdd8f9001dc60ddf68be53
#
_cell.length_a   1.000
_cell.length_b   1.000
_cell.length_c   1.000
_cell.angle_alpha   90.00
_cell.angle_beta   90.00
_cell.angle_gamma   90.00
#
_symmetry.space_group_name_H-M   'P 1'
#
loop_
_entity.id
_entity.type
_entity.pdbx_description
1 polymer ?
#
loop_
_entity_poly.entity_id
_entity_poly.type
_entity_poly.pdbx_seq_one_letter_code
_entity_poly.pdbx_strand_id
1 'polypeptide(L)'
;MRLGNFSVSLAVKDLAASKSFYEKLGFRAVAGNHKNFSIMQNETATIGLFQGMFDKNILTFNPGWDRTCATLPAFDDVRDIQKSLKGQGVTLATSADETSIGPASFTIADPDGNLILLDQHVPRPQA
;
A
#
# COMPACT_ATOMS: atom_id res chain seq x y z
N MET A 1 -9.26 2.08 -14.27
CA MET A 1 -8.19 2.54 -13.33
C MET A 1 -7.53 1.32 -12.73
N ARG A 2 -6.21 1.27 -12.81
CA ARG A 2 -5.43 0.12 -12.33
C ARG A 2 -4.83 0.48 -10.96
N LEU A 3 -5.26 -0.21 -9.92
CA LEU A 3 -4.84 0.11 -8.55
C LEU A 3 -3.60 -0.65 -8.09
N GLY A 4 -3.11 -1.59 -8.90
CA GLY A 4 -1.92 -2.36 -8.57
C GLY A 4 -2.17 -3.50 -7.60
N ASN A 5 -1.11 -3.95 -6.92
CA ASN A 5 -1.18 -5.07 -6.00
C ASN A 5 -2.02 -4.75 -4.78
N PHE A 6 -2.89 -5.67 -4.41
CA PHE A 6 -3.71 -5.55 -3.21
C PHE A 6 -3.02 -6.18 -2.01
N SER A 7 -3.10 -5.51 -0.85
CA SER A 7 -2.68 -6.06 0.43
C SER A 7 -3.57 -5.54 1.55
N VAL A 8 -3.59 -6.25 2.68
CA VAL A 8 -4.15 -5.72 3.92
C VAL A 8 -2.98 -5.25 4.77
N SER A 9 -3.02 -3.98 5.19
CA SER A 9 -2.03 -3.42 6.10
C SER A 9 -2.53 -3.62 7.53
N LEU A 10 -1.84 -4.45 8.28
CA LEU A 10 -2.20 -4.81 9.64
C LEU A 10 -1.47 -3.92 10.64
N ALA A 11 -2.23 -3.32 11.56
CA ALA A 11 -1.67 -2.62 12.70
C ALA A 11 -1.22 -3.67 13.72
N VAL A 12 0.09 -3.74 13.99
CA VAL A 12 0.65 -4.75 14.91
C VAL A 12 1.31 -4.08 16.10
N LYS A 13 1.30 -4.78 17.23
CA LYS A 13 1.91 -4.28 18.48
C LYS A 13 3.39 -4.60 18.57
N ASP A 14 3.81 -5.72 17.99
CA ASP A 14 5.20 -6.21 18.01
C ASP A 14 5.52 -6.79 16.65
N LEU A 15 6.28 -6.04 15.87
CA LEU A 15 6.60 -6.41 14.48
C LEU A 15 7.36 -7.75 14.42
N ALA A 16 8.32 -7.96 15.31
CA ALA A 16 9.12 -9.18 15.31
C ALA A 16 8.25 -10.42 15.59
N ALA A 17 7.34 -10.31 16.57
CA ALA A 17 6.43 -11.40 16.91
C ALA A 17 5.47 -11.69 15.75
N SER A 18 4.94 -10.65 15.10
CA SER A 18 4.03 -10.81 13.95
C SER A 18 4.76 -11.43 12.76
N LYS A 19 5.98 -10.98 12.47
CA LYS A 19 6.80 -11.59 11.39
C LYS A 19 7.00 -13.09 11.65
N SER A 20 7.43 -13.45 12.84
CA SER A 20 7.63 -14.86 13.19
C SER A 20 6.37 -15.69 13.03
N PHE A 21 5.22 -15.13 13.43
CA PHE A 21 3.94 -15.81 13.28
C PHE A 21 3.62 -16.08 11.81
N TYR A 22 3.70 -15.06 10.97
CA TYR A 22 3.36 -15.20 9.54
C TYR A 22 4.39 -16.03 8.78
N GLU A 23 5.65 -16.03 9.18
CA GLU A 23 6.65 -16.94 8.62
C GLU A 23 6.28 -18.41 8.82
N LYS A 24 5.62 -18.75 9.94
CA LYS A 24 5.10 -20.10 10.18
C LYS A 24 4.01 -20.51 9.18
N LEU A 25 3.30 -19.53 8.61
CA LEU A 25 2.30 -19.77 7.56
C LEU A 25 2.91 -19.79 6.15
N GLY A 26 4.22 -19.64 6.05
CA GLY A 26 4.91 -19.64 4.77
C GLY A 26 5.13 -18.25 4.16
N PHE A 27 4.80 -17.17 4.87
CA PHE A 27 5.10 -15.82 4.39
C PHE A 27 6.59 -15.53 4.52
N ARG A 28 7.10 -14.70 3.63
CA ARG A 28 8.48 -14.19 3.67
C ARG A 28 8.47 -12.68 3.48
N ALA A 29 9.41 -11.99 4.10
CA ALA A 29 9.54 -10.56 3.93
C ALA A 29 10.09 -10.24 2.54
N VAL A 30 9.43 -9.32 1.81
CA VAL A 30 9.83 -8.89 0.47
C VAL A 30 10.19 -7.41 0.43
N ALA A 31 9.76 -6.63 1.41
CA ALA A 31 10.07 -5.20 1.52
C ALA A 31 9.92 -4.77 2.98
N GLY A 32 10.38 -3.57 3.30
CA GLY A 32 10.25 -3.00 4.62
C GLY A 32 11.58 -2.53 5.18
N ASN A 33 11.53 -1.92 6.37
CA ASN A 33 12.72 -1.40 7.05
C ASN A 33 13.12 -2.23 8.27
N HIS A 34 12.37 -3.28 8.60
CA HIS A 34 12.56 -4.19 9.75
C HIS A 34 12.50 -3.49 11.12
N LYS A 35 12.13 -2.20 11.17
CA LYS A 35 11.96 -1.44 12.41
C LYS A 35 10.50 -1.26 12.76
N ASN A 36 9.73 -0.70 11.83
CA ASN A 36 8.32 -0.42 12.05
C ASN A 36 7.40 -0.97 10.98
N PHE A 37 7.92 -1.50 9.87
CA PHE A 37 7.06 -2.21 8.92
C PHE A 37 7.80 -3.29 8.15
N SER A 38 7.01 -4.27 7.68
CA SER A 38 7.47 -5.33 6.78
C SER A 38 6.33 -5.72 5.85
N ILE A 39 6.63 -5.82 4.56
CA ILE A 39 5.71 -6.37 3.57
C ILE A 39 6.02 -7.85 3.44
N MET A 40 5.01 -8.68 3.65
CA MET A 40 5.15 -10.14 3.67
C MET A 40 4.35 -10.76 2.55
N GLN A 41 4.86 -11.81 1.95
CA GLN A 41 4.21 -12.47 0.83
C GLN A 41 4.29 -13.98 0.95
N ASN A 42 3.16 -14.63 0.62
CA ASN A 42 3.06 -16.07 0.39
C ASN A 42 2.42 -16.25 -0.98
N GLU A 43 3.17 -16.77 -1.95
CA GLU A 43 2.76 -16.84 -3.35
C GLU A 43 2.30 -15.46 -3.83
N THR A 44 1.02 -15.26 -4.10
CA THR A 44 0.46 -13.97 -4.54
C THR A 44 -0.32 -13.25 -3.44
N ALA A 45 -0.37 -13.82 -2.23
CA ALA A 45 -1.01 -13.15 -1.09
C ALA A 45 -0.01 -12.21 -0.43
N THR A 46 -0.40 -10.95 -0.30
CA THR A 46 0.45 -9.91 0.30
C THR A 46 -0.23 -9.33 1.53
N ILE A 47 0.53 -9.20 2.62
CA ILE A 47 0.11 -8.45 3.80
C ILE A 47 1.21 -7.47 4.18
N GLY A 48 0.82 -6.34 4.78
CA GLY A 48 1.76 -5.42 5.39
C GLY A 48 1.65 -5.49 6.91
N LEU A 49 2.76 -5.49 7.60
CA LEU A 49 2.82 -5.44 9.06
C LEU A 49 3.39 -4.08 9.45
N PHE A 50 2.63 -3.29 10.20
CA PHE A 50 3.00 -1.91 10.55
C PHE A 50 2.88 -1.71 12.05
N GLN A 51 4.00 -1.35 12.69
CA GLN A 51 4.04 -1.10 14.12
C GLN A 51 4.08 0.40 14.40
N GLY A 52 3.11 0.90 15.18
CA GLY A 52 3.10 2.29 15.63
C GLY A 52 2.80 3.33 14.57
N MET A 53 2.25 2.95 13.43
CA MET A 53 2.00 3.87 12.32
C MET A 53 0.52 4.24 12.18
N PHE A 54 -0.39 3.36 12.60
CA PHE A 54 -1.84 3.60 12.58
C PHE A 54 -2.52 2.61 13.52
N ASP A 55 -3.78 2.88 13.87
CA ASP A 55 -4.50 2.11 14.91
C ASP A 55 -5.33 0.96 14.36
N LYS A 56 -5.79 1.06 13.11
CA LYS A 56 -6.73 0.11 12.50
C LYS A 56 -6.15 -0.46 11.23
N ASN A 57 -6.56 -1.69 10.90
CA ASN A 57 -6.17 -2.33 9.64
C ASN A 57 -6.72 -1.55 8.45
N ILE A 58 -5.96 -1.49 7.38
CA ILE A 58 -6.26 -0.68 6.20
C ILE A 58 -6.20 -1.56 4.96
N LEU A 59 -7.19 -1.43 4.06
CA LEU A 59 -7.10 -2.02 2.72
C LEU A 59 -6.09 -1.20 1.92
N THR A 60 -5.14 -1.86 1.28
CA THR A 60 -4.04 -1.17 0.61
C THR A 60 -3.91 -1.63 -0.83
N PHE A 61 -3.73 -0.69 -1.74
CA PHE A 61 -3.39 -0.94 -3.13
C PHE A 61 -2.05 -0.28 -3.43
N ASN A 62 -1.21 -0.98 -4.19
CA ASN A 62 0.15 -0.51 -4.52
C ASN A 62 0.26 -0.30 -6.03
N PRO A 63 -0.10 0.89 -6.54
CA PRO A 63 0.13 1.20 -7.95
C PRO A 63 1.61 1.05 -8.28
N GLY A 64 1.91 0.42 -9.41
CA GLY A 64 3.28 0.15 -9.81
C GLY A 64 3.78 -1.25 -9.48
N TRP A 65 3.08 -2.00 -8.64
CA TRP A 65 3.44 -3.37 -8.30
C TRP A 65 2.45 -4.38 -8.87
N ASP A 66 2.95 -5.52 -9.32
CA ASP A 66 2.14 -6.68 -9.63
C ASP A 66 1.91 -7.54 -8.38
N ARG A 67 1.26 -8.71 -8.54
CA ARG A 67 0.94 -9.60 -7.41
C ARG A 67 2.15 -10.18 -6.70
N THR A 68 3.32 -10.08 -7.28
CA THR A 68 4.58 -10.56 -6.67
C THR A 68 5.40 -9.43 -6.07
N CYS A 69 4.85 -8.23 -6.00
CA CYS A 69 5.53 -6.99 -5.57
C CYS A 69 6.68 -6.60 -6.49
N ALA A 70 6.65 -7.07 -7.73
CA ALA A 70 7.59 -6.64 -8.77
C ALA A 70 7.04 -5.39 -9.46
N THR A 71 7.94 -4.49 -9.84
CA THR A 71 7.56 -3.26 -10.53
C THR A 71 7.00 -3.57 -11.91
N LEU A 72 5.80 -3.04 -12.20
CA LEU A 72 5.18 -3.17 -13.51
C LEU A 72 5.90 -2.27 -14.52
N PRO A 73 6.02 -2.72 -15.80
CA PRO A 73 6.61 -1.87 -16.85
C PRO A 73 5.74 -0.66 -17.19
N ALA A 74 4.42 -0.75 -16.97
CA ALA A 74 3.48 0.34 -17.15
C ALA A 74 2.39 0.23 -16.09
N PHE A 75 2.00 1.36 -15.51
CA PHE A 75 0.98 1.40 -14.47
C PHE A 75 0.36 2.79 -14.38
N ASP A 76 -0.77 2.89 -13.70
CA ASP A 76 -1.40 4.18 -13.41
C ASP A 76 -0.72 4.79 -12.18
N ASP A 77 -0.17 5.98 -12.33
CA ASP A 77 0.50 6.66 -11.22
C ASP A 77 -0.50 7.09 -10.15
N VAL A 78 -0.09 7.00 -8.88
CA VAL A 78 -0.96 7.31 -7.74
C VAL A 78 -1.52 8.72 -7.80
N ARG A 79 -0.76 9.69 -8.31
CA ARG A 79 -1.21 11.08 -8.44
C ARG A 79 -2.30 11.23 -9.50
N ASP A 80 -2.23 10.46 -10.57
CA ASP A 80 -3.27 10.45 -11.62
C ASP A 80 -4.54 9.77 -11.11
N ILE A 81 -4.41 8.69 -10.32
CA ILE A 81 -5.54 8.04 -9.65
C ILE A 81 -6.21 9.04 -8.70
N GLN A 82 -5.43 9.78 -7.91
CA GLN A 82 -5.93 10.81 -7.01
C GLN A 82 -6.74 11.87 -7.76
N LYS A 83 -6.21 12.39 -8.85
CA LYS A 83 -6.92 13.38 -9.67
C LYS A 83 -8.24 12.85 -10.21
N SER A 84 -8.23 11.61 -10.70
CA SER A 84 -9.43 10.95 -11.22
C SER A 84 -10.51 10.82 -10.15
N LEU A 85 -10.13 10.38 -8.94
CA LEU A 85 -11.07 10.21 -7.83
C LEU A 85 -11.63 11.56 -7.34
N LYS A 86 -10.80 12.59 -7.26
CA LYS A 86 -11.28 13.94 -6.93
C LYS A 86 -12.28 14.42 -7.96
N GLY A 87 -12.01 14.19 -9.25
CA GLY A 87 -12.93 14.54 -10.33
C GLY A 87 -14.26 13.81 -10.27
N GLN A 88 -14.32 12.65 -9.62
CA GLN A 88 -15.54 11.88 -9.40
C GLN A 88 -16.23 12.21 -8.07
N GLY A 89 -15.75 13.21 -7.34
CA GLY A 89 -16.37 13.67 -6.09
C GLY A 89 -15.92 12.91 -4.85
N VAL A 90 -14.87 12.08 -4.93
CA VAL A 90 -14.34 11.38 -3.78
C VAL A 90 -13.54 12.34 -2.90
N THR A 91 -13.86 12.38 -1.60
CA THR A 91 -13.13 13.19 -0.63
C THR A 91 -11.89 12.43 -0.15
N LEU A 92 -10.74 13.09 -0.17
CA LEU A 92 -9.49 12.50 0.32
C LEU A 92 -9.38 12.71 1.83
N ALA A 93 -8.95 11.66 2.57
CA ALA A 93 -8.60 11.79 3.98
C ALA A 93 -7.18 12.35 4.12
N THR A 94 -6.25 11.86 3.30
CA THR A 94 -4.92 12.45 3.11
C THR A 94 -4.66 12.55 1.61
N SER A 95 -3.70 13.38 1.20
CA SER A 95 -3.41 13.60 -0.21
C SER A 95 -1.93 13.49 -0.52
N ALA A 96 -1.63 13.04 -1.74
CA ALA A 96 -0.28 13.06 -2.29
C ALA A 96 -0.02 14.42 -2.94
N ASP A 97 1.24 14.85 -2.91
CA ASP A 97 1.69 16.03 -3.66
C ASP A 97 1.73 15.66 -5.15
N GLU A 98 0.80 16.25 -5.92
CA GLU A 98 0.66 15.94 -7.36
C GLU A 98 1.81 16.48 -8.20
N THR A 99 2.69 17.30 -7.63
CA THR A 99 3.88 17.81 -8.33
C THR A 99 5.13 16.95 -8.07
N SER A 100 5.07 16.05 -7.10
CA SER A 100 6.20 15.17 -6.78
C SER A 100 6.34 14.06 -7.82
N ILE A 101 7.51 13.43 -7.87
CA ILE A 101 7.82 12.36 -8.83
C ILE A 101 8.27 11.06 -8.15
N GLY A 102 8.55 11.07 -6.86
CA GLY A 102 8.96 9.89 -6.10
C GLY A 102 7.78 9.04 -5.65
N PRO A 103 8.02 8.07 -4.76
CA PRO A 103 6.94 7.33 -4.11
C PRO A 103 5.96 8.29 -3.41
N ALA A 104 4.69 7.95 -3.43
CA ALA A 104 3.65 8.80 -2.82
C ALA A 104 2.44 7.97 -2.44
N SER A 105 1.59 8.53 -1.59
CA SER A 105 0.39 7.84 -1.12
C SER A 105 -0.72 8.82 -0.81
N PHE A 106 -1.95 8.31 -0.82
CA PHE A 106 -3.11 9.03 -0.30
C PHE A 106 -4.10 8.04 0.29
N THR A 107 -5.00 8.53 1.15
CA THR A 107 -6.04 7.70 1.75
C THR A 107 -7.43 8.28 1.49
N ILE A 108 -8.37 7.35 1.35
CA ILE A 108 -9.80 7.65 1.25
C ILE A 108 -10.55 6.71 2.20
N ALA A 109 -11.83 6.96 2.41
CA ALA A 109 -12.69 6.05 3.17
C ALA A 109 -13.88 5.66 2.30
N ASP A 110 -14.32 4.40 2.43
CA ASP A 110 -15.52 3.95 1.75
C ASP A 110 -16.76 4.51 2.49
N PRO A 111 -17.99 4.26 1.99
CA PRO A 111 -19.21 4.81 2.65
C PRO A 111 -19.40 4.39 4.10
N ASP A 112 -18.82 3.28 4.53
CA ASP A 112 -18.92 2.77 5.90
C ASP A 112 -17.71 3.17 6.77
N GLY A 113 -16.80 3.98 6.25
CA GLY A 113 -15.64 4.46 7.00
C GLY A 113 -14.43 3.55 6.95
N ASN A 114 -14.44 2.51 6.12
CA ASN A 114 -13.25 1.66 5.95
C ASN A 114 -12.18 2.43 5.19
N LEU A 115 -10.98 2.53 5.78
CA LEU A 115 -9.88 3.25 5.15
C LEU A 115 -9.27 2.44 4.01
N ILE A 116 -8.94 3.14 2.94
CA ILE A 116 -8.26 2.60 1.77
C ILE A 116 -7.03 3.46 1.52
N LEU A 117 -5.87 2.82 1.46
CA LEU A 117 -4.59 3.47 1.19
C LEU A 117 -4.16 3.11 -0.22
N LEU A 118 -3.87 4.12 -1.02
CA LEU A 118 -3.19 3.98 -2.30
C LEU A 118 -1.72 4.34 -2.04
N ASP A 119 -0.85 3.35 -2.06
CA ASP A 119 0.54 3.49 -1.61
C ASP A 119 1.50 3.03 -2.70
N GLN A 120 2.02 3.99 -3.46
CA GLN A 120 2.95 3.70 -4.54
C GLN A 120 4.38 3.72 -4.01
N HIS A 121 5.02 2.56 -4.02
CA HIS A 121 6.39 2.38 -3.52
C HIS A 121 7.46 2.73 -4.56
N VAL A 122 7.08 2.93 -5.80
CA VAL A 122 7.99 3.20 -6.90
C VAL A 122 7.79 4.63 -7.42
N PRO A 123 8.81 5.23 -8.05
CA PRO A 123 8.66 6.57 -8.63
C PRO A 123 7.62 6.60 -9.75
N ARG A 124 7.18 7.82 -10.09
CA ARG A 124 6.32 8.05 -11.24
C ARG A 124 6.98 7.47 -12.49
N PRO A 125 6.22 6.76 -13.35
CA PRO A 125 6.79 6.25 -14.61
C PRO A 125 7.32 7.40 -15.45
N GLN A 126 8.52 7.23 -15.99
CA GLN A 126 9.07 8.20 -16.94
C GLN A 126 8.49 7.94 -18.31
N ALA A 127 8.11 9.02 -18.99
CA ALA A 127 7.56 8.94 -20.34
C ALA A 127 8.64 8.55 -21.36
#